data_984a72658b1342ad5e07a579691d7afd
#
_entry.id   984a72658b1342ad5e07a579691d7afd
#
_cell.length_a   1.000
_cell.length_b   1.000
_cell.length_c   1.000
_cell.angle_alpha   90.00
_cell.angle_beta   90.00
_cell.angle_gamma   90.00
#
_symmetry.space_group_name_H-M   'P 1'
#
loop_
_entity.id
_entity.type
_entity.pdbx_description
1 polymer ?
#
loop_
_entity_poly.entity_id
_entity_poly.type
_entity_poly.pdbx_seq_one_letter_code
_entity_poly.pdbx_strand_id
1 'polypeptide(L)'
;MRIYIVEDDISDISILEDIVESNDLGTVCGDSGSGLDLDKILALAPDLVLVDLLMPGKDGIQVVRELKERGCLAKFIMISQVSSKEMVAKAYLAGVDFFINKPINLIEVRQVIRNIRQQMENERDLNTIQSVFTIKQTPVVERQSRSDVQRKRIQYALSQLGMAGEKGAKDIMDMCMYLLDRHQQVCQVGVGA
;
A
#
# COMPACT_ATOMS: atom_id res chain seq x y z
N MET A 1 -5.47 14.55 -4.34
CA MET A 1 -5.76 13.16 -3.94
C MET A 1 -7.26 13.01 -3.80
N ARG A 2 -7.86 11.98 -4.42
CA ARG A 2 -9.31 11.70 -4.35
C ARG A 2 -9.56 10.70 -3.23
N ILE A 3 -10.46 11.06 -2.31
CA ILE A 3 -10.75 10.26 -1.11
C ILE A 3 -12.22 9.82 -1.16
N TYR A 4 -12.47 8.55 -0.87
CA TYR A 4 -13.81 8.00 -0.71
C TYR A 4 -14.03 7.57 0.75
N ILE A 5 -15.23 7.79 1.28
CA ILE A 5 -15.56 7.47 2.67
C ILE A 5 -16.63 6.36 2.68
N VAL A 6 -16.39 5.29 3.44
CA VAL A 6 -17.33 4.21 3.68
C VAL A 6 -17.61 4.15 5.18
N GLU A 7 -18.72 4.75 5.60
CA GLU A 7 -19.07 4.97 7.01
C GLU A 7 -20.60 5.14 7.10
N ASP A 8 -21.24 4.53 8.08
CA ASP A 8 -22.68 4.61 8.26
C ASP A 8 -23.14 5.72 9.23
N ASP A 9 -22.23 6.23 10.04
CA ASP A 9 -22.51 7.39 10.91
C ASP A 9 -22.27 8.70 10.17
N ILE A 10 -23.37 9.44 9.93
CA ILE A 10 -23.33 10.74 9.25
C ILE A 10 -22.45 11.76 9.97
N SER A 11 -22.35 11.68 11.31
CA SER A 11 -21.50 12.58 12.10
C SER A 11 -20.04 12.31 11.83
N ASP A 12 -19.66 11.05 11.76
CA ASP A 12 -18.27 10.64 11.45
C ASP A 12 -17.91 10.99 9.99
N ILE A 13 -18.85 10.82 9.04
CA ILE A 13 -18.66 11.29 7.66
C ILE A 13 -18.35 12.78 7.64
N SER A 14 -19.19 13.61 8.29
CA SER A 14 -18.99 15.07 8.33
C SER A 14 -17.67 15.46 8.97
N ILE A 15 -17.25 14.77 10.03
CA ILE A 15 -15.95 15.00 10.68
C ILE A 15 -14.79 14.68 9.72
N LEU A 16 -14.86 13.55 9.02
CA LEU A 16 -13.83 13.15 8.07
C LEU A 16 -13.76 14.07 6.85
N GLU A 17 -14.90 14.53 6.33
CA GLU A 17 -14.98 15.52 5.24
C GLU A 17 -14.32 16.84 5.68
N ASP A 18 -14.68 17.37 6.85
CA ASP A 18 -14.08 18.58 7.42
C ASP A 18 -12.55 18.43 7.60
N ILE A 19 -12.09 17.28 8.09
CA ILE A 19 -10.66 17.01 8.24
C ILE A 19 -9.95 17.05 6.89
N VAL A 20 -10.52 16.40 5.89
CA VAL A 20 -9.94 16.31 4.55
C VAL A 20 -9.87 17.68 3.87
N GLU A 21 -10.99 18.40 3.85
CA GLU A 21 -11.13 19.63 3.07
C GLU A 21 -10.47 20.82 3.76
N SER A 22 -10.66 20.97 5.08
CA SER A 22 -10.08 22.11 5.84
C SER A 22 -8.55 22.03 5.97
N ASN A 23 -7.92 20.89 5.72
CA ASN A 23 -6.47 20.70 5.85
C ASN A 23 -5.75 20.47 4.52
N ASP A 24 -6.41 20.69 3.38
CA ASP A 24 -5.86 20.47 2.03
C ASP A 24 -5.26 19.06 1.84
N LEU A 25 -5.95 18.06 2.38
CA LEU A 25 -5.50 16.67 2.28
C LEU A 25 -5.92 16.00 0.97
N GLY A 26 -6.98 16.50 0.35
CA GLY A 26 -7.52 16.00 -0.90
C GLY A 26 -8.94 16.50 -1.12
N THR A 27 -9.69 15.78 -1.94
CA THR A 27 -11.11 16.07 -2.23
C THR A 27 -11.92 14.80 -1.98
N VAL A 28 -12.99 14.90 -1.22
CA VAL A 28 -13.93 13.81 -1.04
C VAL A 28 -14.70 13.63 -2.35
N CYS A 29 -14.54 12.48 -2.99
CA CYS A 29 -15.17 12.18 -4.29
C CYS A 29 -16.47 11.40 -4.16
N GLY A 30 -16.84 11.02 -2.94
CA GLY A 30 -18.09 10.37 -2.59
C GLY A 30 -18.00 9.65 -1.25
N ASP A 31 -19.16 9.24 -0.80
CA ASP A 31 -19.36 8.49 0.43
C ASP A 31 -20.40 7.37 0.23
N SER A 32 -20.44 6.43 1.14
CA SER A 32 -21.50 5.44 1.27
C SER A 32 -21.65 4.94 2.70
N GLY A 33 -22.90 4.81 3.15
CA GLY A 33 -23.26 4.30 4.48
C GLY A 33 -23.30 2.77 4.58
N SER A 34 -22.84 2.04 3.57
CA SER A 34 -22.82 0.59 3.57
C SER A 34 -21.68 0.04 2.72
N GLY A 35 -21.19 -1.13 3.06
CA GLY A 35 -20.17 -1.83 2.28
C GLY A 35 -20.68 -2.45 0.97
N LEU A 36 -21.81 -2.02 0.43
CA LEU A 36 -22.44 -2.62 -0.75
C LEU A 36 -22.11 -1.91 -2.07
N ASP A 37 -21.69 -0.63 -2.02
CA ASP A 37 -21.51 0.21 -3.19
C ASP A 37 -20.13 0.08 -3.87
N LEU A 38 -19.60 -1.15 -3.94
CA LEU A 38 -18.24 -1.41 -4.47
C LEU A 38 -18.06 -0.95 -5.92
N ASP A 39 -19.12 -1.09 -6.75
CA ASP A 39 -19.07 -0.66 -8.16
C ASP A 39 -18.90 0.87 -8.27
N LYS A 40 -19.57 1.62 -7.39
CA LYS A 40 -19.42 3.09 -7.31
C LYS A 40 -18.00 3.47 -6.93
N ILE A 41 -17.41 2.80 -5.94
CA ILE A 41 -16.02 3.05 -5.52
C ILE A 41 -15.05 2.77 -6.68
N LEU A 42 -15.20 1.62 -7.36
CA LEU A 42 -14.34 1.27 -8.50
C LEU A 42 -14.50 2.26 -9.66
N ALA A 43 -15.71 2.68 -9.99
CA ALA A 43 -15.97 3.65 -11.06
C ALA A 43 -15.37 5.04 -10.76
N LEU A 44 -15.40 5.45 -9.49
CA LEU A 44 -14.79 6.71 -9.07
C LEU A 44 -13.27 6.67 -9.01
N ALA A 45 -12.67 5.47 -8.93
CA ALA A 45 -11.23 5.26 -8.86
C ALA A 45 -10.53 6.22 -7.85
N PRO A 46 -10.88 6.16 -6.55
CA PRO A 46 -10.25 7.00 -5.55
C PRO A 46 -8.78 6.63 -5.36
N ASP A 47 -7.98 7.58 -4.89
CA ASP A 47 -6.60 7.33 -4.46
C ASP A 47 -6.55 6.68 -3.06
N LEU A 48 -7.52 7.05 -2.21
CA LEU A 48 -7.61 6.61 -0.81
C LEU A 48 -9.08 6.32 -0.45
N VAL A 49 -9.30 5.25 0.31
CA VAL A 49 -10.60 4.91 0.91
C VAL A 49 -10.45 4.92 2.43
N LEU A 50 -11.26 5.73 3.10
CA LEU A 50 -11.46 5.67 4.54
C LEU A 50 -12.64 4.73 4.78
N VAL A 51 -12.46 3.68 5.58
CA VAL A 51 -13.49 2.65 5.74
C VAL A 51 -13.70 2.33 7.22
N ASP A 52 -14.95 2.41 7.69
CA ASP A 52 -15.29 1.88 9.01
C ASP A 52 -15.30 0.34 8.98
N LEU A 53 -14.94 -0.26 10.11
CA LEU A 53 -14.96 -1.70 10.27
C LEU A 53 -16.38 -2.23 10.48
N LEU A 54 -17.17 -1.54 11.29
CA LEU A 54 -18.47 -2.00 11.74
C LEU A 54 -19.60 -1.23 11.03
N MET A 55 -20.08 -1.77 9.94
CA MET A 55 -21.18 -1.20 9.17
C MET A 55 -22.30 -2.22 8.94
N PRO A 56 -23.55 -1.77 8.73
CA PRO A 56 -24.62 -2.63 8.27
C PRO A 56 -24.31 -3.29 6.91
N GLY A 57 -24.60 -4.56 6.80
CA GLY A 57 -24.45 -5.31 5.56
C GLY A 57 -23.11 -6.01 5.42
N LYS A 58 -22.05 -5.30 5.03
CA LYS A 58 -20.69 -5.84 4.96
C LYS A 58 -19.79 -5.12 5.94
N ASP A 59 -18.95 -5.89 6.65
CA ASP A 59 -17.87 -5.29 7.45
C ASP A 59 -16.76 -4.71 6.57
N GLY A 60 -16.03 -3.73 7.11
CA GLY A 60 -14.99 -3.03 6.38
C GLY A 60 -13.85 -3.92 5.89
N ILE A 61 -13.55 -5.03 6.58
CA ILE A 61 -12.51 -6.00 6.15
C ILE A 61 -12.95 -6.69 4.87
N GLN A 62 -14.24 -7.07 4.77
CA GLN A 62 -14.79 -7.68 3.56
C GLN A 62 -14.78 -6.68 2.40
N VAL A 63 -15.16 -5.43 2.65
CA VAL A 63 -15.11 -4.33 1.66
C VAL A 63 -13.72 -4.19 1.07
N VAL A 64 -12.69 -4.07 1.92
CA VAL A 64 -11.30 -3.92 1.47
C VAL A 64 -10.86 -5.13 0.66
N ARG A 65 -11.15 -6.34 1.14
CA ARG A 65 -10.76 -7.59 0.45
C ARG A 65 -11.37 -7.66 -0.94
N GLU A 66 -12.69 -7.46 -1.07
CA GLU A 66 -13.37 -7.52 -2.35
C GLU A 66 -12.91 -6.42 -3.32
N LEU A 67 -12.66 -5.21 -2.83
CA LEU A 67 -12.10 -4.14 -3.67
C LEU A 67 -10.70 -4.49 -4.18
N LYS A 68 -9.83 -5.04 -3.33
CA LYS A 68 -8.49 -5.50 -3.73
C LYS A 68 -8.55 -6.65 -4.74
N GLU A 69 -9.42 -7.65 -4.53
CA GLU A 69 -9.64 -8.77 -5.45
C GLU A 69 -10.16 -8.30 -6.81
N ARG A 70 -10.93 -7.22 -6.85
CA ARG A 70 -11.43 -6.58 -8.08
C ARG A 70 -10.45 -5.59 -8.71
N GLY A 71 -9.20 -5.53 -8.20
CA GLY A 71 -8.14 -4.71 -8.77
C GLY A 71 -8.14 -3.24 -8.37
N CYS A 72 -8.81 -2.87 -7.28
CA CYS A 72 -8.75 -1.51 -6.74
C CYS A 72 -7.32 -1.17 -6.29
N LEU A 73 -6.77 -0.10 -6.83
CA LEU A 73 -5.40 0.37 -6.52
C LEU A 73 -5.36 1.38 -5.37
N ALA A 74 -6.51 1.77 -4.84
CA ALA A 74 -6.57 2.70 -3.72
C ALA A 74 -5.79 2.20 -2.51
N LYS A 75 -5.27 3.13 -1.71
CA LYS A 75 -4.84 2.88 -0.33
C LYS A 75 -6.05 2.83 0.58
N PHE A 76 -5.95 2.10 1.70
CA PHE A 76 -7.07 1.92 2.62
C PHE A 76 -6.66 2.29 4.05
N ILE A 77 -7.41 3.20 4.66
CA ILE A 77 -7.34 3.47 6.10
C ILE A 77 -8.60 2.91 6.73
N MET A 78 -8.46 2.00 7.68
CA MET A 78 -9.57 1.52 8.49
C MET A 78 -9.71 2.37 9.74
N ILE A 79 -10.94 2.79 10.06
CA ILE A 79 -11.27 3.61 11.23
C ILE A 79 -12.30 2.83 12.05
N SER A 80 -12.04 2.50 13.32
CA SER A 80 -12.94 1.62 14.07
C SER A 80 -12.90 1.82 15.57
N GLN A 81 -14.02 1.53 16.22
CA GLN A 81 -14.08 1.41 17.69
C GLN A 81 -13.45 0.11 18.21
N VAL A 82 -13.34 -0.91 17.36
CA VAL A 82 -12.77 -2.21 17.73
C VAL A 82 -11.27 -2.22 17.49
N SER A 83 -10.51 -2.35 18.58
CA SER A 83 -9.03 -2.31 18.56
C SER A 83 -8.36 -3.60 19.03
N SER A 84 -9.06 -4.75 18.99
CA SER A 84 -8.44 -6.01 19.34
C SER A 84 -7.30 -6.34 18.38
N LYS A 85 -6.18 -6.86 18.93
CA LYS A 85 -5.01 -7.22 18.11
C LYS A 85 -5.37 -8.17 16.97
N GLU A 86 -6.33 -9.05 17.19
CA GLU A 86 -6.80 -10.01 16.19
C GLU A 86 -7.51 -9.29 15.02
N MET A 87 -8.39 -8.33 15.30
CA MET A 87 -9.10 -7.58 14.27
C MET A 87 -8.16 -6.67 13.48
N VAL A 88 -7.24 -6.00 14.17
CA VAL A 88 -6.19 -5.19 13.52
C VAL A 88 -5.33 -6.06 12.59
N ALA A 89 -4.92 -7.25 13.02
CA ALA A 89 -4.17 -8.18 12.18
C ALA A 89 -4.99 -8.64 10.95
N LYS A 90 -6.28 -8.95 11.12
CA LYS A 90 -7.18 -9.30 10.00
C LYS A 90 -7.33 -8.16 9.00
N ALA A 91 -7.43 -6.91 9.48
CA ALA A 91 -7.49 -5.74 8.62
C ALA A 91 -6.24 -5.59 7.74
N TYR A 92 -5.05 -5.69 8.32
CA TYR A 92 -3.79 -5.64 7.56
C TYR A 92 -3.66 -6.82 6.57
N LEU A 93 -4.07 -8.02 6.95
CA LEU A 93 -4.09 -9.18 6.03
C LEU A 93 -5.08 -9.00 4.87
N ALA A 94 -6.14 -8.23 5.05
CA ALA A 94 -7.08 -7.89 3.98
C ALA A 94 -6.55 -6.82 3.01
N GLY A 95 -5.45 -6.14 3.36
CA GLY A 95 -4.82 -5.12 2.53
C GLY A 95 -5.07 -3.68 2.97
N VAL A 96 -5.43 -3.47 4.24
CA VAL A 96 -5.48 -2.14 4.86
C VAL A 96 -4.05 -1.62 5.01
N ASP A 97 -3.82 -0.38 4.63
CA ASP A 97 -2.51 0.28 4.74
C ASP A 97 -2.29 0.91 6.13
N PHE A 98 -3.38 1.37 6.77
CA PHE A 98 -3.33 1.96 8.11
C PHE A 98 -4.61 1.70 8.89
N PHE A 99 -4.48 1.59 10.24
CA PHE A 99 -5.61 1.38 11.14
C PHE A 99 -5.64 2.51 12.19
N ILE A 100 -6.79 3.18 12.34
CA ILE A 100 -7.03 4.27 13.28
C ILE A 100 -8.15 3.87 14.24
N ASN A 101 -7.95 4.13 15.53
CA ASN A 101 -8.99 3.88 16.53
C ASN A 101 -9.93 5.08 16.68
N LYS A 102 -11.24 4.83 16.75
CA LYS A 102 -12.20 5.86 17.19
C LYS A 102 -12.02 6.10 18.70
N PRO A 103 -12.19 7.32 19.22
CA PRO A 103 -12.76 8.49 18.53
C PRO A 103 -11.80 9.10 17.52
N ILE A 104 -12.35 9.64 16.43
CA ILE A 104 -11.60 10.25 15.34
C ILE A 104 -10.76 11.43 15.87
N ASN A 105 -9.44 11.32 15.73
CA ASN A 105 -8.51 12.37 16.12
C ASN A 105 -7.99 13.10 14.88
N LEU A 106 -8.28 14.40 14.79
CA LEU A 106 -7.86 15.27 13.68
C LEU A 106 -6.36 15.16 13.38
N ILE A 107 -5.52 15.19 14.43
CA ILE A 107 -4.05 15.20 14.24
C ILE A 107 -3.59 13.88 13.67
N GLU A 108 -4.13 12.77 14.17
CA GLU A 108 -3.79 11.42 13.73
C GLU A 108 -4.22 11.19 12.27
N VAL A 109 -5.50 11.43 11.95
CA VAL A 109 -6.04 11.26 10.59
C VAL A 109 -5.25 12.10 9.59
N ARG A 110 -5.03 13.38 9.91
CA ARG A 110 -4.24 14.29 9.07
C ARG A 110 -2.83 13.77 8.81
N GLN A 111 -2.15 13.28 9.86
CA GLN A 111 -0.77 12.80 9.72
C GLN A 111 -0.71 11.51 8.90
N VAL A 112 -1.64 10.59 9.13
CA VAL A 112 -1.71 9.33 8.37
C VAL A 112 -1.98 9.59 6.88
N ILE A 113 -2.94 10.47 6.57
CA ILE A 113 -3.26 10.83 5.17
C ILE A 113 -2.06 11.50 4.48
N ARG A 114 -1.35 12.40 5.17
CA ARG A 114 -0.13 13.02 4.63
C ARG A 114 0.98 12.00 4.35
N ASN A 115 1.19 11.05 5.25
CA ASN A 115 2.18 10.00 5.06
C ASN A 115 1.83 9.13 3.84
N ILE A 116 0.56 8.74 3.70
CA ILE A 116 0.10 7.96 2.54
C ILE A 116 0.30 8.75 1.24
N ARG A 117 -0.07 10.04 1.22
CA ARG A 117 0.14 10.90 0.04
C ARG A 117 1.61 10.95 -0.35
N GLN A 118 2.50 11.16 0.62
CA GLN A 118 3.95 11.20 0.36
C GLN A 118 4.48 9.86 -0.19
N GLN A 119 3.99 8.74 0.34
CA GLN A 119 4.35 7.41 -0.19
C GLN A 119 3.90 7.24 -1.63
N MET A 120 2.66 7.63 -1.96
CA MET A 120 2.12 7.56 -3.32
C MET A 120 2.90 8.45 -4.30
N GLU A 121 3.29 9.64 -3.89
CA GLU A 121 4.13 10.55 -4.69
C GLU A 121 5.50 9.91 -4.96
N ASN A 122 6.15 9.38 -3.95
CA ASN A 122 7.44 8.69 -4.09
C ASN A 122 7.34 7.46 -5.01
N GLU A 123 6.25 6.68 -4.92
CA GLU A 123 6.01 5.53 -5.81
C GLU A 123 5.81 5.97 -7.27
N ARG A 124 5.10 7.07 -7.51
CA ARG A 124 4.92 7.66 -8.85
C ARG A 124 6.24 8.16 -9.44
N ASP A 125 7.05 8.85 -8.67
CA ASP A 125 8.36 9.37 -9.09
C ASP A 125 9.31 8.23 -9.46
N LEU A 126 9.37 7.16 -8.67
CA LEU A 126 10.17 5.97 -8.97
C LEU A 126 9.72 5.30 -10.26
N ASN A 127 8.41 5.15 -10.50
CA ASN A 127 7.88 4.57 -11.72
C ASN A 127 8.16 5.47 -12.94
N THR A 128 8.09 6.78 -12.78
CA THR A 128 8.42 7.75 -13.83
C THR A 128 9.90 7.68 -14.20
N ILE A 129 10.79 7.62 -13.21
CA ILE A 129 12.23 7.46 -13.43
C ILE A 129 12.51 6.14 -14.15
N GLN A 130 11.89 5.03 -13.74
CA GLN A 130 12.06 3.74 -14.40
C GLN A 130 11.57 3.77 -15.86
N SER A 131 10.44 4.42 -16.14
CA SER A 131 9.91 4.53 -17.49
C SER A 131 10.82 5.37 -18.40
N VAL A 132 11.38 6.47 -17.91
CA VAL A 132 12.34 7.31 -18.65
C VAL A 132 13.64 6.58 -18.95
N PHE A 133 14.12 5.76 -18.01
CA PHE A 133 15.31 4.90 -18.25
C PHE A 133 15.01 3.78 -19.25
N THR A 134 13.79 3.24 -19.29
CA THR A 134 13.39 2.20 -20.25
C THR A 134 13.25 2.76 -21.67
N ILE A 135 12.83 4.01 -21.86
CA ILE A 135 12.66 4.63 -23.17
C ILE A 135 14.01 5.08 -23.78
N LYS A 136 15.06 5.31 -22.99
CA LYS A 136 16.39 5.72 -23.47
C LYS A 136 17.34 4.56 -23.77
N GLN A 137 16.91 3.32 -23.65
CA GLN A 137 17.72 2.17 -24.07
C GLN A 137 17.35 1.73 -25.50
N THR A 138 17.81 2.48 -26.51
CA THR A 138 18.30 1.83 -27.74
C THR A 138 19.44 0.89 -27.33
N PRO A 139 19.55 -0.31 -27.93
CA PRO A 139 20.37 -1.38 -27.37
C PRO A 139 21.86 -1.09 -27.56
N VAL A 140 22.50 -0.49 -26.58
CA VAL A 140 23.93 -0.70 -26.36
C VAL A 140 24.04 -1.87 -25.40
N VAL A 141 24.43 -2.99 -25.95
CA VAL A 141 24.67 -4.25 -25.23
C VAL A 141 25.82 -4.05 -24.25
N GLU A 142 25.51 -3.62 -23.03
CA GLU A 142 26.29 -3.97 -21.86
C GLU A 142 25.44 -4.91 -21.01
N ARG A 143 25.82 -6.18 -21.04
CA ARG A 143 25.31 -7.22 -20.14
C ARG A 143 25.72 -6.87 -18.72
N GLN A 144 25.02 -5.94 -18.07
CA GLN A 144 25.01 -5.90 -16.61
C GLN A 144 24.36 -7.21 -16.17
N SER A 145 25.16 -8.06 -15.55
CA SER A 145 24.72 -9.36 -15.08
C SER A 145 23.49 -9.20 -14.19
N ARG A 146 22.47 -10.07 -14.36
CA ARG A 146 21.30 -10.14 -13.47
C ARG A 146 21.69 -10.13 -12.00
N SER A 147 22.86 -10.66 -11.68
CA SER A 147 23.44 -10.66 -10.33
C SER A 147 23.73 -9.25 -9.79
N ASP A 148 24.14 -8.29 -10.63
CA ASP A 148 24.45 -6.92 -10.17
C ASP A 148 23.18 -6.14 -9.80
N VAL A 149 22.09 -6.35 -10.53
CA VAL A 149 20.79 -5.74 -10.21
C VAL A 149 20.22 -6.32 -8.91
N GLN A 150 20.33 -7.63 -8.72
CA GLN A 150 19.88 -8.29 -7.50
C GLN A 150 20.74 -7.84 -6.29
N ARG A 151 22.04 -7.75 -6.46
CA ARG A 151 22.97 -7.27 -5.43
C ARG A 151 22.63 -5.85 -4.96
N LYS A 152 22.35 -4.94 -5.89
CA LYS A 152 21.91 -3.56 -5.57
C LYS A 152 20.57 -3.53 -4.81
N ARG A 153 19.62 -4.39 -5.17
CA ARG A 153 18.34 -4.50 -4.47
C ARG A 153 18.49 -4.98 -3.02
N ILE A 154 19.32 -5.99 -2.80
CA ILE A 154 19.60 -6.50 -1.45
C ILE A 154 20.34 -5.42 -0.64
N GLN A 155 21.31 -4.74 -1.22
CA GLN A 155 22.05 -3.67 -0.57
C GLN A 155 21.14 -2.51 -0.14
N TYR A 156 20.18 -2.14 -1.00
CA TYR A 156 19.18 -1.13 -0.67
C TYR A 156 18.28 -1.59 0.49
N ALA A 157 17.79 -2.83 0.47
CA ALA A 157 16.98 -3.38 1.55
C ALA A 157 17.73 -3.41 2.90
N LEU A 158 19.01 -3.80 2.89
CA LEU A 158 19.87 -3.78 4.08
C LEU A 158 20.09 -2.36 4.61
N SER A 159 20.19 -1.36 3.72
CA SER A 159 20.31 0.04 4.12
C SER A 159 19.06 0.57 4.81
N GLN A 160 17.88 0.17 4.33
CA GLN A 160 16.60 0.53 4.96
C GLN A 160 16.43 -0.09 6.36
N LEU A 161 17.03 -1.24 6.59
CA LEU A 161 17.06 -1.90 7.90
C LEU A 161 18.16 -1.38 8.83
N GLY A 162 18.92 -0.34 8.42
CA GLY A 162 20.02 0.21 9.20
C GLY A 162 21.26 -0.67 9.27
N MET A 163 21.34 -1.72 8.45
CA MET A 163 22.42 -2.72 8.48
C MET A 163 23.56 -2.44 7.48
N ALA A 164 23.46 -1.38 6.69
CA ALA A 164 24.38 -1.04 5.61
C ALA A 164 25.75 -0.50 6.11
N GLY A 165 26.44 -1.18 6.90
CA GLY A 165 27.74 -0.79 7.45
C GLY A 165 28.18 -1.67 8.59
N GLU A 166 27.35 -2.60 9.01
CA GLU A 166 27.67 -3.52 10.09
C GLU A 166 28.56 -4.69 9.61
N LYS A 167 29.40 -5.16 10.51
CA LYS A 167 30.10 -6.44 10.33
C LYS A 167 29.05 -7.54 10.15
N GLY A 168 28.95 -8.11 8.97
CA GLY A 168 27.94 -9.14 8.65
C GLY A 168 27.00 -8.77 7.50
N ALA A 169 26.86 -7.49 7.13
CA ALA A 169 26.05 -7.10 5.99
C ALA A 169 26.49 -7.78 4.68
N LYS A 170 27.80 -8.02 4.53
CA LYS A 170 28.37 -8.75 3.41
C LYS A 170 27.96 -10.22 3.41
N ASP A 171 28.01 -10.85 4.58
CA ASP A 171 27.67 -12.28 4.73
C ASP A 171 26.17 -12.51 4.48
N ILE A 172 25.32 -11.58 4.94
CA ILE A 172 23.87 -11.60 4.65
C ILE A 172 23.62 -11.41 3.15
N MET A 173 24.33 -10.51 2.51
CA MET A 173 24.22 -10.28 1.06
C MET A 173 24.63 -11.52 0.27
N ASP A 174 25.73 -12.14 0.62
CA ASP A 174 26.23 -13.34 -0.06
C ASP A 174 25.29 -14.52 0.16
N MET A 175 24.71 -14.66 1.34
CA MET A 175 23.67 -15.67 1.63
C MET A 175 22.39 -15.43 0.83
N CYS A 176 21.91 -14.20 0.74
CA CYS A 176 20.73 -13.85 -0.07
C CYS A 176 20.97 -14.13 -1.56
N MET A 177 22.13 -13.80 -2.09
CA MET A 177 22.52 -14.10 -3.48
C MET A 177 22.54 -15.60 -3.74
N TYR A 178 23.13 -16.38 -2.84
CA TYR A 178 23.16 -17.85 -2.92
C TYR A 178 21.77 -18.48 -2.94
N LEU A 179 20.86 -18.01 -2.08
CA LEU A 179 19.48 -18.49 -2.01
C LEU A 179 18.70 -18.17 -3.29
N LEU A 180 18.90 -16.99 -3.86
CA LEU A 180 18.25 -16.59 -5.11
C LEU A 180 18.73 -17.41 -6.30
N ASP A 181 20.02 -17.70 -6.40
CA ASP A 181 20.58 -18.57 -7.43
C ASP A 181 20.06 -20.02 -7.33
N ARG A 182 19.98 -20.54 -6.13
CA ARG A 182 19.47 -21.90 -5.89
C ARG A 182 17.97 -22.02 -6.21
N HIS A 183 17.18 -20.99 -5.88
CA HIS A 183 15.76 -20.96 -6.21
C HIS A 183 15.52 -20.92 -7.74
N GLN A 184 16.36 -20.24 -8.50
CA GLN A 184 16.28 -20.20 -9.96
C GLN A 184 16.64 -21.55 -10.60
N GLN A 185 17.61 -22.28 -10.05
CA GLN A 185 17.97 -23.61 -10.53
C GLN A 185 16.83 -24.62 -10.33
N VAL A 186 16.12 -24.55 -9.19
CA VAL A 186 14.96 -25.43 -8.91
C VAL A 186 13.80 -25.14 -9.86
N CYS A 187 13.54 -23.88 -10.19
CA CYS A 187 12.48 -23.50 -11.13
C CYS A 187 12.78 -23.89 -12.60
N GLN A 188 14.05 -24.02 -12.99
CA GLN A 188 14.43 -24.46 -14.34
C GLN A 188 14.35 -25.98 -14.54
N VAL A 189 14.46 -26.76 -13.48
CA VAL A 189 14.38 -28.24 -13.54
C VAL A 189 12.92 -28.74 -13.54
N GLY A 190 11.96 -27.91 -13.14
CA GLY A 190 10.52 -28.27 -13.06
C GLY A 190 9.70 -28.10 -14.35
N VAL A 191 10.28 -27.66 -15.47
CA VAL A 191 9.56 -27.39 -16.74
C VAL A 191 9.88 -28.45 -17.84
N GLY A 192 10.51 -29.52 -17.47
CA GLY A 192 10.91 -30.59 -18.39
C GLY A 192 10.44 -31.97 -17.95
N ALA A 193 9.12 -32.16 -17.78
CA ALA A 193 8.49 -33.47 -17.64
C ALA A 193 7.05 -33.42 -18.19
#